data_d27f97ada72c2af18d21dca8911601da
#
_entry.id   d27f97ada72c2af18d21dca8911601da
#
_cell.length_a   1.000
_cell.length_b   1.000
_cell.length_c   1.000
_cell.angle_alpha   90.00
_cell.angle_beta   90.00
_cell.angle_gamma   90.00
#
_symmetry.space_group_name_H-M   'P 1'
#
loop_
_entity.id
_entity.type
_entity.pdbx_description
1 polymer ?
#
loop_
_entity_poly.entity_id
_entity_poly.type
_entity_poly.pdbx_seq_one_letter_code
_entity_poly.pdbx_strand_id
1 'polypeptide(L)'
;MSVLLLSPLTVSAASSSKDADKLYFENNKYYVFNNVWGKDEVKGWQQTVFYNSPTSMGWNWHWPSSSSSVKAYPSLVSGWHWTAGYTANSGLPIRLSSNKSITSNVTYSIKATGTYNAAYDIWFHTTDKASWDTAPTDELMIWLNNTNAGPAGDYIETVFLGGSSWNVFKGWINAGNGKGWNVFFFCPHVQYQ
;
A
#
# COMPACT_ATOMS: atom_id res chain seq x y z
N MET A 1 43.78 -16.11 -12.29
CA MET A 1 42.33 -16.20 -12.18
C MET A 1 41.93 -15.39 -10.93
N SER A 2 41.46 -14.15 -11.12
CA SER A 2 41.14 -13.24 -10.00
C SER A 2 39.69 -13.43 -9.61
N VAL A 3 39.44 -13.91 -8.41
CA VAL A 3 38.09 -14.03 -7.87
C VAL A 3 37.70 -12.68 -7.31
N LEU A 4 36.78 -11.97 -7.98
CA LEU A 4 36.15 -10.78 -7.44
C LEU A 4 35.17 -11.22 -6.36
N LEU A 5 35.53 -11.04 -5.11
CA LEU A 5 34.62 -11.14 -3.98
C LEU A 5 33.69 -9.90 -3.99
N LEU A 6 32.48 -10.08 -4.51
CA LEU A 6 31.39 -9.12 -4.31
C LEU A 6 30.98 -9.16 -2.85
N SER A 7 31.39 -8.17 -2.07
CA SER A 7 30.86 -7.96 -0.74
C SER A 7 29.35 -7.66 -0.83
N PRO A 8 28.49 -8.31 -0.03
CA PRO A 8 27.09 -7.95 -0.01
C PRO A 8 26.96 -6.50 0.45
N LEU A 9 26.25 -5.68 -0.33
CA LEU A 9 25.85 -4.34 0.09
C LEU A 9 24.90 -4.50 1.29
N THR A 10 25.43 -4.28 2.48
CA THR A 10 24.61 -4.20 3.69
C THR A 10 23.84 -2.89 3.65
N VAL A 11 22.53 -2.96 3.38
CA VAL A 11 21.66 -1.80 3.56
C VAL A 11 21.61 -1.51 5.06
N SER A 12 22.08 -0.35 5.44
CA SER A 12 22.05 0.11 6.83
C SER A 12 20.60 0.39 7.26
N ALA A 13 20.31 0.16 8.56
CA ALA A 13 19.06 0.59 9.15
C ALA A 13 18.85 2.10 8.93
N ALA A 14 17.62 2.49 8.56
CA ALA A 14 17.26 3.86 8.26
C ALA A 14 15.88 4.19 8.82
N SER A 15 15.66 5.46 9.14
CA SER A 15 14.34 5.98 9.51
C SER A 15 14.16 7.40 8.98
N SER A 16 12.92 7.80 8.74
CA SER A 16 12.59 9.15 8.31
C SER A 16 11.23 9.59 8.82
N SER A 17 11.16 10.83 9.33
CA SER A 17 9.92 11.55 9.63
C SER A 17 9.63 12.64 8.59
N LYS A 18 10.47 12.74 7.56
CA LYS A 18 10.29 13.73 6.50
C LYS A 18 9.09 13.37 5.64
N ASP A 19 8.28 14.38 5.32
CA ASP A 19 7.14 14.25 4.41
C ASP A 19 7.54 13.68 3.05
N ALA A 20 6.73 12.75 2.56
CA ALA A 20 6.88 12.05 1.29
C ALA A 20 8.23 11.34 1.08
N ASP A 21 8.99 11.11 2.16
CA ASP A 21 10.29 10.42 2.06
C ASP A 21 10.12 8.93 1.77
N LYS A 22 11.11 8.36 1.10
CA LYS A 22 11.14 6.96 0.63
C LYS A 22 12.45 6.31 1.03
N LEU A 23 12.38 5.26 1.83
CA LEU A 23 13.52 4.44 2.20
C LEU A 23 13.62 3.25 1.26
N TYR A 24 14.49 3.34 0.25
CA TYR A 24 14.68 2.30 -0.76
C TYR A 24 15.56 1.16 -0.26
N PHE A 25 15.23 -0.07 -0.68
CA PHE A 25 16.01 -1.27 -0.36
C PHE A 25 15.90 -2.35 -1.47
N GLU A 26 16.69 -3.42 -1.34
CA GLU A 26 16.80 -4.49 -2.35
C GLU A 26 17.01 -3.96 -3.78
N ASN A 27 18.07 -3.19 -4.00
CA ASN A 27 18.38 -2.56 -5.28
C ASN A 27 17.23 -1.74 -5.87
N ASN A 28 16.55 -0.99 -5.01
CA ASN A 28 15.39 -0.15 -5.33
C ASN A 28 14.16 -0.93 -5.86
N LYS A 29 14.05 -2.20 -5.53
CA LYS A 29 12.86 -3.00 -5.81
C LYS A 29 11.69 -2.58 -4.94
N TYR A 30 11.96 -2.18 -3.70
CA TYR A 30 10.98 -1.74 -2.71
C TYR A 30 11.37 -0.41 -2.10
N TYR A 31 10.39 0.26 -1.55
CA TYR A 31 10.62 1.36 -0.61
C TYR A 31 9.55 1.41 0.48
N VAL A 32 9.93 1.86 1.67
CA VAL A 32 8.99 2.26 2.72
C VAL A 32 8.71 3.74 2.54
N PHE A 33 7.44 4.11 2.47
CA PHE A 33 6.96 5.44 2.10
C PHE A 33 6.31 6.15 3.27
N ASN A 34 6.83 7.33 3.62
CA ASN A 34 6.23 8.21 4.61
C ASN A 34 5.15 9.08 3.97
N ASN A 35 4.06 8.45 3.52
CA ASN A 35 2.93 9.16 2.93
C ASN A 35 2.06 9.79 4.02
N VAL A 36 2.11 11.10 4.13
CA VAL A 36 1.36 11.94 5.08
C VAL A 36 0.37 12.83 4.34
N TRP A 37 -0.35 12.26 3.41
CA TRP A 37 -1.22 12.96 2.44
C TRP A 37 -2.15 13.99 3.06
N GLY A 38 -2.84 13.67 4.15
CA GLY A 38 -3.81 14.55 4.84
C GLY A 38 -3.20 15.40 5.95
N LYS A 39 -1.88 15.62 5.98
CA LYS A 39 -1.16 16.31 7.06
C LYS A 39 -1.65 17.74 7.32
N ASP A 40 -2.11 18.42 6.29
CA ASP A 40 -2.51 19.84 6.41
C ASP A 40 -3.87 19.99 7.11
N GLU A 41 -4.64 18.92 7.24
CA GLU A 41 -5.93 18.90 7.94
C GLU A 41 -5.79 18.64 9.45
N VAL A 42 -4.60 18.24 9.94
CA VAL A 42 -4.41 17.81 11.33
C VAL A 42 -3.19 18.48 11.95
N LYS A 43 -3.40 19.18 13.07
CA LYS A 43 -2.30 19.75 13.85
C LYS A 43 -1.73 18.71 14.83
N GLY A 44 -0.41 18.74 15.03
CA GLY A 44 0.27 17.88 16.01
C GLY A 44 0.42 16.41 15.58
N TRP A 45 0.23 16.10 14.30
CA TRP A 45 0.48 14.77 13.77
C TRP A 45 1.98 14.44 13.83
N GLN A 46 2.27 13.15 13.93
CA GLN A 46 3.62 12.60 13.84
C GLN A 46 3.55 11.28 13.06
N GLN A 47 4.47 11.09 12.15
CA GLN A 47 4.65 9.81 11.45
C GLN A 47 6.11 9.61 11.12
N THR A 48 6.61 8.41 11.37
CA THR A 48 7.98 8.00 11.07
C THR A 48 7.94 6.62 10.43
N VAL A 49 8.58 6.48 9.30
CA VAL A 49 8.84 5.20 8.66
C VAL A 49 10.24 4.71 9.01
N PHE A 50 10.43 3.40 9.04
CA PHE A 50 11.72 2.79 9.32
C PHE A 50 11.95 1.53 8.48
N TYR A 51 13.20 1.27 8.23
CA TYR A 51 13.73 0.05 7.63
C TYR A 51 14.90 -0.43 8.47
N ASN A 52 14.81 -1.63 9.02
CA ASN A 52 15.88 -2.26 9.80
C ASN A 52 16.59 -3.37 9.01
N SER A 53 15.79 -4.14 8.24
CA SER A 53 16.26 -5.23 7.42
C SER A 53 15.18 -5.60 6.38
N PRO A 54 15.47 -6.46 5.38
CA PRO A 54 14.47 -6.94 4.43
C PRO A 54 13.23 -7.61 5.06
N THR A 55 13.35 -8.07 6.30
CA THR A 55 12.26 -8.73 7.04
C THR A 55 11.75 -7.89 8.22
N SER A 56 12.23 -6.65 8.39
CA SER A 56 11.84 -5.79 9.50
C SER A 56 11.79 -4.33 9.07
N MET A 57 10.59 -3.85 8.82
CA MET A 57 10.29 -2.47 8.44
C MET A 57 8.88 -2.11 8.87
N GLY A 58 8.57 -0.82 8.84
CA GLY A 58 7.23 -0.36 9.20
C GLY A 58 7.18 1.12 9.48
N TRP A 59 6.20 1.49 10.28
CA TRP A 59 5.97 2.89 10.65
C TRP A 59 5.31 3.02 12.01
N ASN A 60 5.54 4.19 12.62
CA ASN A 60 4.85 4.65 13.82
C ASN A 60 4.08 5.91 13.45
N TRP A 61 2.89 6.09 14.05
CA TRP A 61 2.07 7.27 13.77
C TRP A 61 1.30 7.76 14.99
N HIS A 62 1.01 9.04 14.97
CA HIS A 62 0.07 9.71 15.86
C HIS A 62 -0.69 10.77 15.06
N TRP A 63 -2.02 10.58 14.90
CA TRP A 63 -2.87 11.48 14.13
C TRP A 63 -4.04 11.92 15.01
N PRO A 64 -3.89 12.99 15.82
CA PRO A 64 -4.90 13.45 16.79
C PRO A 64 -6.05 14.15 16.07
N SER A 65 -6.99 13.37 15.52
CA SER A 65 -8.15 13.89 14.80
C SER A 65 -9.35 12.98 15.03
N SER A 66 -10.50 13.59 15.24
CA SER A 66 -11.80 12.90 15.30
C SER A 66 -12.48 12.76 13.93
N SER A 67 -11.93 13.39 12.89
CA SER A 67 -12.47 13.26 11.53
C SER A 67 -12.27 11.84 11.00
N SER A 68 -13.27 11.33 10.29
CA SER A 68 -13.25 10.02 9.63
C SER A 68 -12.48 10.01 8.30
N SER A 69 -12.05 11.17 7.79
CA SER A 69 -11.27 11.24 6.55
C SER A 69 -9.90 10.58 6.72
N VAL A 70 -9.40 9.97 5.66
CA VAL A 70 -8.06 9.38 5.64
C VAL A 70 -7.01 10.47 5.84
N LYS A 71 -6.02 10.20 6.69
CA LYS A 71 -4.95 11.15 7.02
C LYS A 71 -3.63 10.80 6.36
N ALA A 72 -3.33 9.51 6.26
CA ALA A 72 -2.04 9.03 5.81
C ALA A 72 -2.14 7.64 5.19
N TYR A 73 -1.20 7.34 4.32
CA TYR A 73 -1.02 6.04 3.67
C TYR A 73 0.43 5.57 3.78
N PRO A 74 1.01 5.42 4.99
CA PRO A 74 2.34 4.86 5.09
C PRO A 74 2.31 3.46 4.48
N SER A 75 3.28 3.14 3.62
CA SER A 75 3.18 1.97 2.75
C SER A 75 4.54 1.30 2.54
N LEU A 76 4.52 0.00 2.33
CA LEU A 76 5.59 -0.74 1.68
C LEU A 76 5.21 -0.90 0.21
N VAL A 77 6.02 -0.36 -0.70
CA VAL A 77 5.69 -0.26 -2.12
C VAL A 77 6.66 -1.06 -2.98
N SER A 78 6.11 -1.79 -3.95
CA SER A 78 6.81 -2.38 -5.08
C SER A 78 6.08 -2.03 -6.37
N GLY A 79 6.78 -1.55 -7.37
CA GLY A 79 6.19 -1.11 -8.63
C GLY A 79 5.85 0.37 -8.64
N TRP A 80 4.63 0.71 -9.01
CA TRP A 80 4.15 2.08 -9.15
C TRP A 80 3.26 2.48 -7.97
N HIS A 81 3.44 3.68 -7.48
CA HIS A 81 2.52 4.35 -6.56
C HIS A 81 2.64 5.86 -6.74
N TRP A 82 1.92 6.42 -7.71
CA TRP A 82 1.96 7.85 -8.05
C TRP A 82 3.41 8.36 -8.22
N THR A 83 4.19 7.62 -8.99
CA THR A 83 5.62 7.85 -9.26
C THR A 83 5.87 8.00 -10.75
N ALA A 84 7.03 8.51 -11.14
CA ALA A 84 7.42 8.69 -12.55
C ALA A 84 7.49 7.36 -13.35
N GLY A 85 7.41 6.23 -12.66
CA GLY A 85 7.46 4.89 -13.23
C GLY A 85 7.45 3.84 -12.14
N TYR A 86 7.87 2.65 -12.47
CA TYR A 86 7.91 1.51 -11.57
C TYR A 86 9.24 1.42 -10.82
N THR A 87 9.24 0.84 -9.61
CA THR A 87 10.49 0.53 -8.91
C THR A 87 11.35 -0.42 -9.73
N ALA A 88 12.67 -0.25 -9.65
CA ALA A 88 13.61 -1.10 -10.36
C ALA A 88 13.47 -2.56 -9.90
N ASN A 89 13.68 -3.49 -10.82
CA ASN A 89 13.67 -4.93 -10.52
C ASN A 89 12.41 -5.50 -9.87
N SER A 90 11.30 -4.75 -9.86
CA SER A 90 10.02 -5.21 -9.31
C SER A 90 9.36 -6.32 -10.15
N GLY A 91 9.69 -6.40 -11.44
CA GLY A 91 8.99 -7.26 -12.40
C GLY A 91 7.61 -6.73 -12.80
N LEU A 92 7.26 -5.51 -12.37
CA LEU A 92 6.01 -4.81 -12.71
C LEU A 92 6.26 -3.79 -13.84
N PRO A 93 5.24 -3.49 -14.65
CA PRO A 93 3.89 -4.02 -14.59
C PRO A 93 3.78 -5.44 -15.16
N ILE A 94 2.74 -6.16 -14.76
CA ILE A 94 2.40 -7.47 -15.32
C ILE A 94 1.07 -7.34 -16.06
N ARG A 95 1.04 -7.76 -17.32
CA ARG A 95 -0.20 -7.83 -18.09
C ARG A 95 -1.08 -8.97 -17.58
N LEU A 96 -2.35 -8.70 -17.30
CA LEU A 96 -3.29 -9.71 -16.83
C LEU A 96 -3.41 -10.89 -17.82
N SER A 97 -3.42 -10.61 -19.14
CA SER A 97 -3.47 -11.64 -20.18
C SER A 97 -2.26 -12.58 -20.21
N SER A 98 -1.18 -12.25 -19.49
CA SER A 98 -0.01 -13.14 -19.38
C SER A 98 -0.20 -14.31 -18.42
N ASN A 99 -1.29 -14.31 -17.64
CA ASN A 99 -1.60 -15.30 -16.60
C ASN A 99 -0.44 -15.62 -15.65
N LYS A 100 0.44 -14.65 -15.42
CA LYS A 100 1.53 -14.82 -14.45
C LYS A 100 0.96 -14.85 -13.04
N SER A 101 1.40 -15.83 -12.28
CA SER A 101 1.10 -15.89 -10.85
C SER A 101 1.84 -14.76 -10.12
N ILE A 102 1.12 -14.06 -9.26
CA ILE A 102 1.68 -13.05 -8.35
C ILE A 102 1.48 -13.60 -6.94
N THR A 103 2.56 -13.76 -6.21
CA THR A 103 2.53 -14.25 -4.82
C THR A 103 3.19 -13.24 -3.90
N SER A 104 2.60 -13.07 -2.73
CA SER A 104 3.17 -12.25 -1.65
C SER A 104 2.93 -12.94 -0.32
N ASN A 105 3.92 -12.90 0.55
CA ASN A 105 3.81 -13.32 1.93
C ASN A 105 4.18 -12.15 2.82
N VAL A 106 3.32 -11.84 3.78
CA VAL A 106 3.56 -10.81 4.79
C VAL A 106 3.26 -11.36 6.17
N THR A 107 4.18 -11.13 7.09
CA THR A 107 3.92 -11.28 8.53
C THR A 107 3.90 -9.89 9.13
N TYR A 108 2.83 -9.54 9.81
CA TYR A 108 2.67 -8.20 10.36
C TYR A 108 2.22 -8.24 11.82
N SER A 109 2.53 -7.16 12.52
CA SER A 109 2.04 -6.89 13.87
C SER A 109 1.58 -5.43 13.93
N ILE A 110 0.39 -5.21 14.46
CA ILE A 110 -0.19 -3.87 14.61
C ILE A 110 -0.47 -3.62 16.08
N LYS A 111 0.05 -2.52 16.61
CA LYS A 111 -0.31 -1.97 17.92
C LYS A 111 -0.83 -0.56 17.70
N ALA A 112 -2.13 -0.44 17.52
CA ALA A 112 -2.76 0.83 17.20
C ALA A 112 -4.08 0.99 17.95
N THR A 113 -4.49 2.24 18.09
CA THR A 113 -5.82 2.66 18.58
C THR A 113 -6.43 3.63 17.59
N GLY A 114 -7.74 3.83 17.67
CA GLY A 114 -8.47 4.73 16.78
C GLY A 114 -8.92 4.04 15.50
N THR A 115 -8.94 4.79 14.40
CA THR A 115 -9.46 4.31 13.11
C THR A 115 -8.33 4.05 12.15
N TYR A 116 -8.22 2.82 11.67
CA TYR A 116 -7.22 2.42 10.67
C TYR A 116 -7.67 1.19 9.90
N ASN A 117 -7.03 0.95 8.76
CA ASN A 117 -6.99 -0.35 8.09
C ASN A 117 -5.55 -0.69 7.68
N ALA A 118 -5.29 -1.97 7.47
CA ALA A 118 -4.09 -2.49 6.84
C ALA A 118 -4.51 -3.40 5.69
N ALA A 119 -3.99 -3.14 4.51
CA ALA A 119 -4.42 -3.81 3.29
C ALA A 119 -3.27 -4.02 2.32
N TYR A 120 -3.41 -5.02 1.45
CA TYR A 120 -2.79 -4.93 0.13
C TYR A 120 -3.59 -3.94 -0.70
N ASP A 121 -2.88 -3.15 -1.50
CA ASP A 121 -3.42 -2.16 -2.40
C ASP A 121 -2.78 -2.35 -3.78
N ILE A 122 -3.57 -2.75 -4.78
CA ILE A 122 -3.11 -3.21 -6.08
C ILE A 122 -3.74 -2.33 -7.15
N TRP A 123 -2.90 -1.70 -7.96
CA TRP A 123 -3.30 -0.74 -8.97
C TRP A 123 -3.28 -1.32 -10.38
N PHE A 124 -4.36 -1.06 -11.14
CA PHE A 124 -4.50 -1.49 -12.53
C PHE A 124 -4.54 -0.30 -13.47
N HIS A 125 -3.89 -0.46 -14.62
CA HIS A 125 -3.80 0.56 -15.66
C HIS A 125 -4.06 -0.05 -17.04
N THR A 126 -4.53 0.77 -17.96
CA THR A 126 -4.61 0.41 -19.40
C THR A 126 -3.28 0.56 -20.11
N THR A 127 -2.24 1.05 -19.45
CA THR A 127 -0.90 1.27 -19.99
C THR A 127 0.16 0.56 -19.15
N ASP A 128 1.25 0.14 -19.81
CA ASP A 128 2.46 -0.36 -19.16
C ASP A 128 3.48 0.75 -18.83
N LYS A 129 3.10 2.02 -19.06
CA LYS A 129 3.94 3.22 -18.86
C LYS A 129 3.27 4.21 -17.90
N ALA A 130 2.71 3.70 -16.80
CA ALA A 130 2.12 4.59 -15.79
C ALA A 130 3.17 5.56 -15.24
N SER A 131 2.76 6.81 -15.07
CA SER A 131 3.52 7.91 -14.54
C SER A 131 2.78 8.56 -13.39
N TRP A 132 3.35 9.58 -12.76
CA TRP A 132 2.78 10.27 -11.59
C TRP A 132 1.41 10.93 -11.85
N ASP A 133 1.08 11.20 -13.12
CA ASP A 133 -0.18 11.80 -13.57
C ASP A 133 -1.13 10.80 -14.26
N THR A 134 -0.74 9.52 -14.34
CA THR A 134 -1.55 8.47 -14.95
C THR A 134 -2.59 7.96 -13.95
N ALA A 135 -3.85 8.30 -14.16
CA ALA A 135 -4.91 7.73 -13.33
C ALA A 135 -5.01 6.21 -13.56
N PRO A 136 -5.14 5.41 -12.50
CA PRO A 136 -5.48 4.00 -12.63
C PRO A 136 -6.90 3.85 -13.18
N THR A 137 -7.23 2.66 -13.68
CA THR A 137 -8.61 2.29 -14.03
C THR A 137 -9.33 1.64 -12.86
N ASP A 138 -8.58 0.82 -12.13
CA ASP A 138 -9.12 0.06 -11.00
C ASP A 138 -8.07 -0.05 -9.88
N GLU A 139 -8.57 -0.14 -8.67
CA GLU A 139 -7.85 -0.40 -7.43
C GLU A 139 -8.45 -1.62 -6.76
N LEU A 140 -7.63 -2.54 -6.31
CA LEU A 140 -8.04 -3.70 -5.55
C LEU A 140 -7.41 -3.67 -4.18
N MET A 141 -8.22 -3.56 -3.15
CA MET A 141 -7.78 -3.62 -1.76
C MET A 141 -8.16 -4.96 -1.12
N ILE A 142 -7.19 -5.65 -0.54
CA ILE A 142 -7.43 -6.85 0.28
C ILE A 142 -7.13 -6.47 1.72
N TRP A 143 -8.17 -6.29 2.53
CA TRP A 143 -8.02 -5.86 3.91
C TRP A 143 -7.55 -7.01 4.80
N LEU A 144 -6.43 -6.81 5.47
CA LEU A 144 -5.84 -7.76 6.39
C LEU A 144 -6.29 -7.51 7.84
N ASN A 145 -6.48 -6.23 8.19
CA ASN A 145 -6.92 -5.81 9.51
C ASN A 145 -7.54 -4.41 9.43
N ASN A 146 -8.52 -4.14 10.30
CA ASN A 146 -9.10 -2.81 10.44
C ASN A 146 -9.70 -2.60 11.83
N THR A 147 -9.81 -1.33 12.21
CA THR A 147 -10.55 -0.90 13.41
C THR A 147 -11.30 0.38 13.06
N ASN A 148 -12.60 0.40 13.31
CA ASN A 148 -13.51 1.53 13.07
C ASN A 148 -13.47 2.11 11.64
N ALA A 149 -12.78 1.46 10.71
CA ALA A 149 -12.74 1.83 9.30
C ALA A 149 -13.75 0.98 8.53
N GLY A 150 -14.44 1.60 7.59
CA GLY A 150 -15.31 0.93 6.63
C GLY A 150 -14.81 1.15 5.19
N PRO A 151 -15.06 0.19 4.28
CA PRO A 151 -14.75 0.37 2.87
C PRO A 151 -15.63 1.47 2.26
N ALA A 152 -15.11 2.18 1.27
CA ALA A 152 -15.91 3.10 0.47
C ALA A 152 -16.77 2.32 -0.54
N GLY A 153 -17.99 2.85 -0.83
CA GLY A 153 -18.89 2.24 -1.80
C GLY A 153 -19.86 1.22 -1.21
N ASP A 154 -20.50 0.48 -2.10
CA ASP A 154 -21.63 -0.40 -1.77
C ASP A 154 -21.19 -1.86 -1.67
N TYR A 155 -21.84 -2.60 -0.77
CA TYR A 155 -21.70 -4.06 -0.69
C TYR A 155 -22.22 -4.71 -1.98
N ILE A 156 -21.48 -5.66 -2.52
CA ILE A 156 -21.86 -6.41 -3.71
C ILE A 156 -22.28 -7.83 -3.35
N GLU A 157 -21.38 -8.57 -2.72
CA GLU A 157 -21.59 -9.99 -2.42
C GLU A 157 -20.59 -10.49 -1.37
N THR A 158 -20.82 -11.70 -0.87
CA THR A 158 -19.83 -12.45 -0.11
C THR A 158 -19.32 -13.60 -0.96
N VAL A 159 -18.00 -13.70 -1.08
CA VAL A 159 -17.33 -14.77 -1.85
C VAL A 159 -16.45 -15.62 -0.93
N PHE A 160 -16.25 -16.88 -1.31
CA PHE A 160 -15.33 -17.78 -0.64
C PHE A 160 -14.09 -17.99 -1.50
N LEU A 161 -12.96 -17.43 -1.07
CA LEU A 161 -11.69 -17.47 -1.79
C LEU A 161 -10.53 -17.78 -0.83
N GLY A 162 -9.61 -18.64 -1.26
CA GLY A 162 -8.42 -18.96 -0.48
C GLY A 162 -8.69 -19.57 0.90
N GLY A 163 -9.83 -20.27 1.07
CA GLY A 163 -10.21 -20.88 2.35
C GLY A 163 -10.88 -19.92 3.35
N SER A 164 -11.23 -18.70 2.91
CA SER A 164 -11.88 -17.68 3.74
C SER A 164 -13.05 -17.03 3.02
N SER A 165 -14.02 -16.54 3.78
CA SER A 165 -15.14 -15.73 3.26
C SER A 165 -14.78 -14.26 3.29
N TRP A 166 -15.13 -13.56 2.22
CA TRP A 166 -14.84 -12.14 2.01
C TRP A 166 -16.10 -11.39 1.62
N ASN A 167 -16.37 -10.29 2.28
CA ASN A 167 -17.35 -9.32 1.82
C ASN A 167 -16.71 -8.42 0.76
N VAL A 168 -17.33 -8.37 -0.41
CA VAL A 168 -16.87 -7.54 -1.52
C VAL A 168 -17.69 -6.26 -1.59
N PHE A 169 -16.98 -5.14 -1.67
CA PHE A 169 -17.57 -3.81 -1.87
C PHE A 169 -17.00 -3.19 -3.14
N LYS A 170 -17.75 -2.30 -3.76
CA LYS A 170 -17.31 -1.51 -4.91
C LYS A 170 -17.64 -0.05 -4.71
N GLY A 171 -16.68 0.80 -4.95
CA GLY A 171 -16.82 2.25 -4.96
C GLY A 171 -16.23 2.90 -6.20
N TRP A 172 -16.40 4.19 -6.28
CA TRP A 172 -15.76 5.04 -7.28
C TRP A 172 -14.99 6.15 -6.56
N ILE A 173 -13.70 6.24 -6.84
CA ILE A 173 -12.85 7.33 -6.36
C ILE A 173 -12.81 8.43 -7.41
N ASN A 174 -13.29 9.60 -7.05
CA ASN A 174 -13.24 10.77 -7.90
C ASN A 174 -11.92 11.52 -7.68
N ALA A 175 -11.05 11.51 -8.69
CA ALA A 175 -9.77 12.22 -8.66
C ALA A 175 -9.89 13.69 -9.15
N GLY A 176 -11.11 14.17 -9.44
CA GLY A 176 -11.35 15.49 -10.01
C GLY A 176 -11.15 15.53 -11.53
N ASN A 177 -11.61 16.62 -12.16
CA ASN A 177 -11.48 16.87 -13.60
C ASN A 177 -11.98 15.71 -14.50
N GLY A 178 -13.04 15.01 -14.08
CA GLY A 178 -13.59 13.86 -14.81
C GLY A 178 -12.73 12.60 -14.76
N LYS A 179 -11.67 12.58 -13.98
CA LYS A 179 -10.81 11.42 -13.74
C LYS A 179 -11.25 10.68 -12.49
N GLY A 180 -11.01 9.40 -12.44
CA GLY A 180 -11.27 8.54 -11.30
C GLY A 180 -11.09 7.07 -11.65
N TRP A 181 -11.32 6.21 -10.69
CA TRP A 181 -11.19 4.77 -10.85
C TRP A 181 -12.18 4.00 -9.99
N ASN A 182 -12.48 2.77 -10.39
CA ASN A 182 -13.23 1.87 -9.52
C ASN A 182 -12.30 1.38 -8.40
N VAL A 183 -12.84 1.22 -7.21
CA VAL A 183 -12.15 0.54 -6.12
C VAL A 183 -12.97 -0.65 -5.66
N PHE A 184 -12.30 -1.80 -5.51
CA PHE A 184 -12.88 -3.03 -5.01
C PHE A 184 -12.22 -3.37 -3.69
N PHE A 185 -13.03 -3.66 -2.67
CA PHE A 185 -12.56 -4.04 -1.35
C PHE A 185 -12.93 -5.48 -1.08
N PHE A 186 -11.96 -6.27 -0.66
CA PHE A 186 -12.16 -7.60 -0.08
C PHE A 186 -11.91 -7.47 1.42
N CYS A 187 -12.98 -7.44 2.19
CA CYS A 187 -12.93 -7.33 3.64
C CYS A 187 -13.22 -8.70 4.27
N PRO A 188 -12.49 -9.13 5.31
CA PRO A 188 -12.79 -10.38 6.00
C PRO A 188 -14.25 -10.42 6.42
N HIS A 189 -14.94 -11.51 6.09
CA HIS A 189 -16.29 -11.74 6.58
C HIS A 189 -16.20 -12.22 8.02
N VAL A 190 -16.38 -11.31 8.96
CA VAL A 190 -16.45 -11.64 10.38
C VAL A 190 -17.86 -12.17 10.65
N GLN A 191 -17.99 -13.47 10.91
CA GLN A 191 -19.21 -13.98 11.51
C GLN A 191 -19.22 -13.46 12.97
N TYR A 192 -20.14 -12.55 13.27
CA TYR A 192 -20.42 -12.22 14.66
C TYR A 192 -20.99 -13.47 15.33
N GLN A 193 -20.22 -14.08 16.22
CA GLN A 193 -20.68 -15.09 17.15
C GLN A 193 -21.38 -14.42 18.31
#